data_eb0e4dbc1b28834ededda974d7f6fe6d
#
_entry.id   eb0e4dbc1b28834ededda974d7f6fe6d
#
_cell.length_a   1.000
_cell.length_b   1.000
_cell.length_c   1.000
_cell.angle_alpha   90.00
_cell.angle_beta   90.00
_cell.angle_gamma   90.00
#
_symmetry.space_group_name_H-M   'P 1'
#
loop_
_entity.id
_entity.type
_entity.pdbx_description
1 polymer ?
#
loop_
_entity_poly.entity_id
_entity_poly.type
_entity_poly.pdbx_seq_one_letter_code
_entity_poly.pdbx_strand_id
1 'polypeptide(L)'
;MENTRGSEWNRWDLHLHTASSYDAKYKGNDADQLLCAALKEKHIKAVAITDHFVIDKDRIEHLRSIAPDIVFFPGVELRTDKNANNLHIILIFDCESRLSELAEDFNAIMYRQKAKAKEADETIYWDFNDIVEFANEHDALISIHAGRKVNGIDKELPNSKALPHQFAAKDEIGKKIHFFEVGQKRDIDDYKKYIWPSVGEKPIIICSDCHDPREYEQKDPLWIKSKFTFAGLKQCLYQPEERVFVGDIPPALDRICKNKQVNIDTIAVHRKTDCVHKDMKCFDFQIPLNAGLVSIIGNKGSGKSALSDIIGHLCKSKTMDHASFLNEERFRKRPKNFADDYEGIITWVDGHSEEESLGDSEYESSIEDAQYLPQKYIEDRKSVV
;
A
#
# COMPACT_ATOMS: atom_id res chain seq x y z
N MET A 1 -5.18 -19.37 2.71
CA MET A 1 -4.91 -18.02 2.21
C MET A 1 -5.82 -17.11 2.99
N GLU A 2 -5.29 -16.15 3.73
CA GLU A 2 -6.13 -15.13 4.35
C GLU A 2 -6.88 -14.35 3.26
N ASN A 3 -8.19 -14.27 3.40
CA ASN A 3 -9.04 -13.44 2.54
C ASN A 3 -8.72 -11.97 2.86
N THR A 4 -7.90 -11.34 2.06
CA THR A 4 -7.54 -9.93 2.24
C THR A 4 -8.32 -9.05 1.27
N ARG A 5 -8.62 -7.81 1.69
CA ARG A 5 -9.25 -6.81 0.81
C ARG A 5 -8.35 -6.33 -0.33
N GLY A 6 -7.09 -6.79 -0.36
CA GLY A 6 -6.08 -6.32 -1.32
C GLY A 6 -5.44 -5.01 -0.90
N SER A 7 -5.29 -4.08 -1.85
CA SER A 7 -4.65 -2.77 -1.59
C SER A 7 -5.66 -1.78 -1.01
N GLU A 8 -5.43 -1.34 0.21
CA GLU A 8 -6.21 -0.31 0.91
C GLU A 8 -5.34 0.91 1.23
N TRP A 9 -5.97 2.07 1.41
CA TRP A 9 -5.28 3.27 1.85
C TRP A 9 -4.94 3.18 3.32
N ASN A 10 -3.63 3.26 3.61
CA ASN A 10 -3.13 3.28 4.98
C ASN A 10 -2.04 4.33 5.13
N ARG A 11 -1.78 4.75 6.36
CA ARG A 11 -0.72 5.70 6.69
C ARG A 11 0.62 4.97 6.78
N TRP A 12 1.62 5.55 6.14
CA TRP A 12 2.99 5.04 6.08
C TRP A 12 3.98 6.12 6.48
N ASP A 13 5.18 5.69 6.91
CA ASP A 13 6.34 6.55 7.08
C ASP A 13 7.59 5.84 6.55
N LEU A 14 8.16 6.34 5.47
CA LEU A 14 9.26 5.68 4.78
C LEU A 14 10.63 6.29 5.10
N HIS A 15 10.70 7.18 6.10
CA HIS A 15 11.94 7.79 6.57
C HIS A 15 11.83 8.15 8.05
N LEU A 16 12.46 7.31 8.88
CA LEU A 16 12.39 7.45 10.34
C LEU A 16 13.66 6.90 10.97
N HIS A 17 14.18 7.62 12.00
CA HIS A 17 15.36 7.26 12.75
C HIS A 17 15.02 6.68 14.12
N THR A 18 15.82 5.72 14.56
CA THR A 18 15.76 5.14 15.89
C THR A 18 16.92 5.62 16.75
N ALA A 19 17.00 5.14 17.99
CA ALA A 19 18.13 5.43 18.87
C ALA A 19 19.48 4.86 18.36
N SER A 20 19.49 4.03 17.29
CA SER A 20 20.69 3.51 16.65
C SER A 20 21.35 4.51 15.70
N SER A 21 20.61 5.51 15.22
CA SER A 21 21.19 6.59 14.43
C SER A 21 22.18 7.42 15.25
N TYR A 22 23.31 7.81 14.64
CA TYR A 22 24.32 8.59 15.35
C TYR A 22 23.78 9.92 15.88
N ASP A 23 22.88 10.54 15.14
CA ASP A 23 22.26 11.84 15.39
C ASP A 23 20.90 11.77 16.10
N ALA A 24 20.50 10.58 16.57
CA ALA A 24 19.28 10.43 17.35
C ALA A 24 19.33 11.32 18.61
N LYS A 25 18.28 12.13 18.80
CA LYS A 25 18.17 13.10 19.88
C LYS A 25 17.77 12.46 21.20
N TYR A 26 17.17 11.29 21.16
CA TYR A 26 16.78 10.53 22.36
C TYR A 26 17.23 9.07 22.24
N LYS A 27 18.04 8.63 23.22
CA LYS A 27 18.60 7.28 23.30
C LYS A 27 18.29 6.60 24.65
N GLY A 28 17.14 6.93 25.25
CA GLY A 28 16.67 6.28 26.48
C GLY A 28 16.28 4.82 26.25
N ASN A 29 16.27 4.04 27.33
CA ASN A 29 15.91 2.61 27.27
C ASN A 29 14.45 2.36 26.82
N ASP A 30 13.60 3.38 26.88
CA ASP A 30 12.20 3.39 26.49
C ASP A 30 11.96 4.00 25.10
N ALA A 31 13.03 4.33 24.35
CA ALA A 31 12.93 5.00 23.06
C ALA A 31 12.06 4.19 22.05
N ASP A 32 12.23 2.88 22.00
CA ASP A 32 11.49 2.01 21.09
C ASP A 32 10.01 1.89 21.47
N GLN A 33 9.71 1.86 22.79
CA GLN A 33 8.34 1.86 23.29
C GLN A 33 7.61 3.17 22.98
N LEU A 34 8.30 4.32 23.18
CA LEU A 34 7.79 5.64 22.86
C LEU A 34 7.51 5.78 21.36
N LEU A 35 8.45 5.30 20.53
CA LEU A 35 8.29 5.29 19.07
C LEU A 35 7.06 4.46 18.65
N CYS A 36 6.96 3.22 19.11
CA CYS A 36 5.84 2.35 18.77
C CYS A 36 4.50 2.93 19.26
N ALA A 37 4.46 3.56 20.43
CA ALA A 37 3.27 4.22 20.95
C ALA A 37 2.86 5.40 20.06
N ALA A 38 3.81 6.25 19.66
CA ALA A 38 3.57 7.39 18.77
C ALA A 38 3.07 6.95 17.39
N LEU A 39 3.68 5.92 16.80
CA LEU A 39 3.26 5.34 15.52
C LEU A 39 1.81 4.81 15.59
N LYS A 40 1.45 4.11 16.67
CA LYS A 40 0.09 3.60 16.90
C LYS A 40 -0.92 4.75 17.08
N GLU A 41 -0.59 5.77 17.87
CA GLU A 41 -1.43 6.96 18.04
C GLU A 41 -1.73 7.65 16.69
N LYS A 42 -0.73 7.75 15.82
CA LYS A 42 -0.87 8.36 14.49
C LYS A 42 -1.42 7.38 13.44
N HIS A 43 -1.82 6.17 13.83
CA HIS A 43 -2.35 5.12 12.93
C HIS A 43 -1.40 4.73 11.79
N ILE A 44 -0.09 4.81 12.00
CA ILE A 44 0.90 4.35 11.03
C ILE A 44 0.88 2.82 10.99
N LYS A 45 0.83 2.25 9.78
CA LYS A 45 0.75 0.79 9.55
C LYS A 45 2.02 0.19 8.98
N ALA A 46 2.85 1.00 8.35
CA ALA A 46 4.12 0.54 7.82
C ALA A 46 5.17 1.66 7.90
N VAL A 47 6.40 1.29 8.22
CA VAL A 47 7.51 2.21 8.48
C VAL A 47 8.79 1.65 7.87
N ALA A 48 9.62 2.50 7.27
CA ALA A 48 11.01 2.15 6.98
C ALA A 48 11.91 2.74 8.09
N ILE A 49 12.71 1.89 8.72
CA ILE A 49 13.74 2.30 9.68
C ILE A 49 14.99 2.63 8.88
N THR A 50 15.41 3.87 8.91
CA THR A 50 16.43 4.43 8.01
C THR A 50 17.54 5.15 8.77
N ASP A 51 18.06 4.51 9.80
CA ASP A 51 19.14 5.04 10.59
C ASP A 51 20.36 5.38 9.73
N HIS A 52 21.06 6.45 10.03
CA HIS A 52 22.25 6.86 9.30
C HIS A 52 23.39 5.83 9.40
N PHE A 53 23.83 5.31 8.26
CA PHE A 53 25.00 4.44 8.10
C PHE A 53 24.98 3.14 8.92
N VAL A 54 23.81 2.69 9.36
CA VAL A 54 23.66 1.44 10.10
C VAL A 54 22.32 0.77 9.79
N ILE A 55 22.34 -0.54 9.63
CA ILE A 55 21.14 -1.39 9.67
C ILE A 55 21.25 -2.17 10.98
N ASP A 56 20.48 -1.74 11.98
CA ASP A 56 20.45 -2.39 13.29
C ASP A 56 19.36 -3.49 13.32
N LYS A 57 19.80 -4.72 13.01
CA LYS A 57 18.93 -5.88 12.99
C LYS A 57 18.21 -6.10 14.31
N ASP A 58 18.93 -6.05 15.43
CA ASP A 58 18.38 -6.40 16.74
C ASP A 58 17.31 -5.41 17.15
N ARG A 59 17.49 -4.14 16.82
CA ARG A 59 16.49 -3.10 17.06
C ARG A 59 15.26 -3.28 16.16
N ILE A 60 15.42 -3.56 14.88
CA ILE A 60 14.30 -3.81 13.97
C ILE A 60 13.47 -5.00 14.45
N GLU A 61 14.12 -6.10 14.86
CA GLU A 61 13.44 -7.26 15.43
C GLU A 61 12.73 -6.93 16.76
N HIS A 62 13.34 -6.09 17.59
CA HIS A 62 12.72 -5.62 18.83
C HIS A 62 11.48 -4.77 18.56
N LEU A 63 11.53 -3.81 17.63
CA LEU A 63 10.36 -3.01 17.22
C LEU A 63 9.22 -3.88 16.70
N ARG A 64 9.52 -4.89 15.87
CA ARG A 64 8.54 -5.88 15.39
C ARG A 64 7.88 -6.65 16.54
N SER A 65 8.62 -6.94 17.60
CA SER A 65 8.08 -7.63 18.79
C SER A 65 7.15 -6.73 19.63
N ILE A 66 7.44 -5.44 19.73
CA ILE A 66 6.63 -4.46 20.50
C ILE A 66 5.34 -4.07 19.74
N ALA A 67 5.42 -3.98 18.41
CA ALA A 67 4.31 -3.52 17.57
C ALA A 67 4.08 -4.47 16.39
N PRO A 68 3.58 -5.69 16.60
CA PRO A 68 3.36 -6.69 15.56
C PRO A 68 2.27 -6.29 14.54
N ASP A 69 1.48 -5.27 14.84
CA ASP A 69 0.48 -4.67 13.98
C ASP A 69 1.03 -3.57 13.04
N ILE A 70 2.33 -3.26 13.13
CA ILE A 70 3.07 -2.35 12.26
C ILE A 70 4.13 -3.12 11.49
N VAL A 71 4.21 -2.91 10.19
CA VAL A 71 5.28 -3.51 9.36
C VAL A 71 6.50 -2.60 9.35
N PHE A 72 7.65 -3.15 9.76
CA PHE A 72 8.93 -2.44 9.78
C PHE A 72 9.82 -2.96 8.63
N PHE A 73 10.05 -2.12 7.63
CA PHE A 73 11.00 -2.36 6.56
C PHE A 73 12.41 -1.99 7.03
N PRO A 74 13.41 -2.84 6.79
CA PRO A 74 14.80 -2.44 6.95
C PRO A 74 15.12 -1.32 5.96
N GLY A 75 15.93 -0.38 6.36
CA GLY A 75 16.39 0.69 5.51
C GLY A 75 17.67 1.31 6.06
N VAL A 76 18.19 2.28 5.35
CA VAL A 76 19.36 3.08 5.76
C VAL A 76 19.36 4.41 5.04
N GLU A 77 19.77 5.47 5.73
CA GLU A 77 20.07 6.76 5.12
C GLU A 77 21.56 6.94 4.92
N LEU A 78 21.93 7.33 3.70
CA LEU A 78 23.31 7.53 3.24
C LEU A 78 23.49 8.94 2.72
N ARG A 79 24.76 9.37 2.66
CA ARG A 79 25.16 10.61 1.99
C ARG A 79 26.03 10.31 0.78
N THR A 80 25.80 11.04 -0.28
CA THR A 80 26.67 10.99 -1.47
C THR A 80 27.16 12.37 -1.84
N ASP A 81 28.37 12.43 -2.40
CA ASP A 81 29.05 13.63 -2.86
C ASP A 81 28.93 13.87 -4.37
N LYS A 82 28.15 13.04 -5.09
CA LYS A 82 28.08 13.10 -6.56
C LYS A 82 27.59 14.47 -7.05
N ASN A 83 28.54 15.35 -7.37
CA ASN A 83 28.32 16.73 -7.82
C ASN A 83 27.49 17.60 -6.85
N ALA A 84 27.38 17.19 -5.61
CA ALA A 84 26.60 17.83 -4.55
C ALA A 84 27.28 17.63 -3.21
N ASN A 85 27.19 18.64 -2.35
CA ASN A 85 27.73 18.55 -1.01
C ASN A 85 26.62 18.05 -0.07
N ASN A 86 26.65 16.77 0.30
CA ASN A 86 25.73 16.22 1.30
C ASN A 86 24.31 15.88 0.81
N LEU A 87 24.20 15.25 -0.36
CA LEU A 87 22.93 14.74 -0.87
C LEU A 87 22.52 13.46 -0.11
N HIS A 88 21.32 13.45 0.48
CA HIS A 88 20.80 12.32 1.24
C HIS A 88 20.02 11.35 0.36
N ILE A 89 20.30 10.06 0.54
CA ILE A 89 19.72 8.94 -0.17
C ILE A 89 19.28 7.90 0.83
N ILE A 90 18.04 7.44 0.69
CA ILE A 90 17.46 6.40 1.52
C ILE A 90 17.34 5.11 0.71
N LEU A 91 17.81 4.00 1.27
CA LEU A 91 17.56 2.67 0.76
C LEU A 91 16.51 1.98 1.64
N ILE A 92 15.54 1.34 1.02
CA ILE A 92 14.49 0.56 1.69
C ILE A 92 14.53 -0.86 1.14
N PHE A 93 14.62 -1.84 2.03
CA PHE A 93 14.74 -3.25 1.69
C PHE A 93 13.47 -4.03 2.02
N ASP A 94 13.35 -5.23 1.48
CA ASP A 94 12.23 -6.11 1.77
C ASP A 94 12.18 -6.44 3.28
N CYS A 95 11.00 -6.34 3.87
CA CYS A 95 10.78 -6.72 5.26
C CYS A 95 10.93 -8.23 5.51
N GLU A 96 10.83 -9.06 4.46
CA GLU A 96 11.04 -10.50 4.48
C GLU A 96 12.48 -10.89 4.11
N SER A 97 13.35 -9.91 3.76
CA SER A 97 14.75 -10.19 3.46
C SER A 97 15.46 -10.84 4.65
N ARG A 98 16.55 -11.56 4.36
CA ARG A 98 17.42 -12.15 5.39
C ARG A 98 18.15 -11.04 6.12
N LEU A 99 17.46 -10.43 7.09
CA LEU A 99 17.90 -9.23 7.79
C LEU A 99 19.31 -9.34 8.37
N SER A 100 19.70 -10.53 8.84
CA SER A 100 21.06 -10.77 9.35
C SER A 100 22.12 -10.62 8.27
N GLU A 101 21.92 -11.26 7.11
CA GLU A 101 22.86 -11.19 5.98
C GLU A 101 22.95 -9.77 5.44
N LEU A 102 21.81 -9.11 5.23
CA LEU A 102 21.75 -7.73 4.78
C LEU A 102 22.51 -6.78 5.74
N ALA A 103 22.27 -6.90 7.04
CA ALA A 103 22.92 -6.06 8.04
C ALA A 103 24.44 -6.34 8.12
N GLU A 104 24.87 -7.60 8.04
CA GLU A 104 26.27 -7.97 8.03
C GLU A 104 26.99 -7.42 6.80
N ASP A 105 26.44 -7.59 5.61
CA ASP A 105 26.99 -7.10 4.35
C ASP A 105 27.12 -5.58 4.35
N PHE A 106 26.03 -4.89 4.71
CA PHE A 106 26.02 -3.44 4.79
C PHE A 106 27.02 -2.91 5.83
N ASN A 107 26.96 -3.43 7.06
CA ASN A 107 27.81 -2.94 8.14
C ASN A 107 29.30 -3.25 7.90
N ALA A 108 29.62 -4.34 7.19
CA ALA A 108 30.98 -4.62 6.77
C ALA A 108 31.53 -3.61 5.77
N ILE A 109 30.67 -3.15 4.83
CA ILE A 109 31.05 -2.07 3.88
C ILE A 109 31.25 -0.76 4.65
N MET A 110 30.32 -0.40 5.54
CA MET A 110 30.39 0.83 6.33
C MET A 110 31.60 0.84 7.25
N TYR A 111 31.95 -0.28 7.88
CA TYR A 111 33.17 -0.41 8.68
C TYR A 111 34.42 -0.10 7.86
N ARG A 112 34.50 -0.61 6.63
CA ARG A 112 35.61 -0.34 5.72
C ARG A 112 35.67 1.13 5.28
N GLN A 113 34.53 1.77 5.03
CA GLN A 113 34.46 3.18 4.69
C GLN A 113 34.91 4.07 5.87
N LYS A 114 34.42 3.81 7.07
CA LYS A 114 34.86 4.48 8.31
C LYS A 114 36.37 4.35 8.54
N ALA A 115 36.90 3.17 8.34
CA ALA A 115 38.35 2.91 8.50
C ALA A 115 39.20 3.70 7.46
N LYS A 116 38.72 3.87 6.23
CA LYS A 116 39.39 4.65 5.18
C LYS A 116 39.34 6.15 5.47
N ALA A 117 38.17 6.64 5.88
CA ALA A 117 37.98 8.08 6.10
C ALA A 117 38.70 8.61 7.34
N LYS A 118 38.91 7.77 8.36
CA LYS A 118 39.42 8.17 9.71
C LYS A 118 38.62 9.30 10.34
N GLU A 119 37.32 9.36 10.01
CA GLU A 119 36.46 10.52 10.28
C GLU A 119 35.22 10.10 11.05
N ALA A 120 34.54 11.09 11.64
CA ALA A 120 33.28 10.90 12.33
C ALA A 120 32.15 10.56 11.34
N ASP A 121 31.04 9.99 11.85
CA ASP A 121 29.90 9.56 11.03
C ASP A 121 29.31 10.69 10.17
N GLU A 122 29.40 11.95 10.64
CA GLU A 122 28.91 13.14 9.92
C GLU A 122 29.68 13.43 8.62
N THR A 123 30.87 12.86 8.45
CA THR A 123 31.76 13.14 7.30
C THR A 123 31.86 11.96 6.33
N ILE A 124 31.12 10.89 6.55
CA ILE A 124 31.11 9.73 5.67
C ILE A 124 30.27 10.02 4.43
N TYR A 125 30.87 9.81 3.26
CA TYR A 125 30.23 9.86 1.95
C TYR A 125 30.47 8.56 1.21
N TRP A 126 29.45 8.12 0.46
CA TRP A 126 29.55 6.94 -0.39
C TRP A 126 29.27 7.34 -1.85
N ASP A 127 30.06 6.84 -2.80
CA ASP A 127 29.80 7.12 -4.22
C ASP A 127 28.38 6.73 -4.62
N PHE A 128 27.72 7.57 -5.40
CA PHE A 128 26.34 7.34 -5.81
C PHE A 128 26.16 6.04 -6.62
N ASN A 129 27.13 5.69 -7.48
CA ASN A 129 27.01 4.47 -8.27
C ASN A 129 27.19 3.23 -7.39
N ASP A 130 28.08 3.29 -6.40
CA ASP A 130 28.25 2.20 -5.42
C ASP A 130 26.98 2.01 -4.59
N ILE A 131 26.27 3.11 -4.23
CA ILE A 131 24.96 3.04 -3.56
C ILE A 131 23.92 2.35 -4.47
N VAL A 132 23.88 2.74 -5.75
CA VAL A 132 22.93 2.14 -6.72
C VAL A 132 23.28 0.68 -6.98
N GLU A 133 24.56 0.32 -7.06
CA GLU A 133 24.99 -1.07 -7.24
C GLU A 133 24.55 -1.93 -6.04
N PHE A 134 24.84 -1.49 -4.82
CA PHE A 134 24.39 -2.16 -3.60
C PHE A 134 22.86 -2.29 -3.54
N ALA A 135 22.14 -1.23 -3.89
CA ALA A 135 20.68 -1.25 -3.92
C ALA A 135 20.15 -2.29 -4.92
N ASN A 136 20.78 -2.42 -6.10
CA ASN A 136 20.39 -3.41 -7.10
C ASN A 136 20.71 -4.85 -6.66
N GLU A 137 21.87 -5.07 -6.04
CA GLU A 137 22.26 -6.40 -5.51
C GLU A 137 21.29 -6.91 -4.46
N HIS A 138 20.74 -6.00 -3.63
CA HIS A 138 19.79 -6.33 -2.57
C HIS A 138 18.32 -6.02 -2.91
N ASP A 139 18.00 -5.75 -4.19
CA ASP A 139 16.65 -5.42 -4.68
C ASP A 139 15.97 -4.26 -3.91
N ALA A 140 16.75 -3.27 -3.46
CA ALA A 140 16.27 -2.16 -2.65
C ALA A 140 15.54 -1.10 -3.47
N LEU A 141 14.62 -0.39 -2.81
CA LEU A 141 14.06 0.85 -3.32
C LEU A 141 14.91 2.04 -2.89
N ILE A 142 15.13 2.98 -3.81
CA ILE A 142 15.94 4.17 -3.59
C ILE A 142 15.04 5.39 -3.52
N SER A 143 15.07 6.10 -2.41
CA SER A 143 14.47 7.42 -2.23
C SER A 143 15.55 8.49 -2.12
N ILE A 144 15.25 9.71 -2.55
CA ILE A 144 16.17 10.83 -2.47
C ILE A 144 15.47 12.08 -1.92
N HIS A 145 16.18 12.83 -1.10
CA HIS A 145 15.73 14.15 -0.68
C HIS A 145 15.61 15.10 -1.87
N ALA A 146 14.51 15.82 -1.96
CA ALA A 146 14.12 16.58 -3.14
C ALA A 146 13.37 17.87 -2.79
N GLY A 147 13.14 18.73 -3.77
CA GLY A 147 12.43 19.98 -3.57
C GLY A 147 13.13 20.90 -2.56
N ARG A 148 12.35 21.41 -1.62
CA ARG A 148 12.87 22.30 -0.56
C ARG A 148 13.38 21.57 0.68
N LYS A 149 13.43 20.24 0.64
CA LYS A 149 14.00 19.45 1.73
C LYS A 149 15.47 19.76 1.90
N VAL A 150 15.96 19.75 3.16
CA VAL A 150 17.39 19.91 3.45
C VAL A 150 18.16 18.75 2.85
N ASN A 151 19.37 18.98 2.36
CA ASN A 151 20.21 17.98 1.69
C ASN A 151 19.53 17.30 0.49
N GLY A 152 18.60 18.04 -0.15
CA GLY A 152 17.87 17.57 -1.31
C GLY A 152 18.57 17.96 -2.63
N ILE A 153 18.29 17.18 -3.67
CA ILE A 153 18.91 17.33 -4.99
C ILE A 153 18.76 18.75 -5.58
N ASP A 154 17.66 19.47 -5.26
CA ASP A 154 17.45 20.81 -5.79
C ASP A 154 18.28 21.87 -5.08
N LYS A 155 18.61 21.68 -3.81
CA LYS A 155 19.47 22.57 -3.06
C LYS A 155 20.94 22.32 -3.36
N GLU A 156 21.29 21.05 -3.47
CA GLU A 156 22.67 20.62 -3.73
C GLU A 156 23.06 20.84 -5.22
N LEU A 157 22.08 20.72 -6.13
CA LEU A 157 22.25 20.93 -7.58
C LEU A 157 21.23 21.99 -8.08
N PRO A 158 21.35 23.27 -7.72
CA PRO A 158 20.35 24.29 -8.04
C PRO A 158 20.26 24.59 -9.55
N ASN A 159 19.05 24.72 -10.08
CA ASN A 159 18.80 24.98 -11.50
C ASN A 159 19.16 26.41 -11.94
N SER A 160 18.99 27.41 -11.05
CA SER A 160 19.04 28.83 -11.40
C SER A 160 20.42 29.34 -11.85
N LYS A 161 21.48 28.56 -11.61
CA LYS A 161 22.86 28.84 -12.03
C LYS A 161 23.60 27.59 -12.51
N ALA A 162 22.82 26.52 -12.81
CA ALA A 162 23.40 25.22 -13.10
C ALA A 162 24.16 25.24 -14.43
N LEU A 163 25.37 24.74 -14.40
CA LEU A 163 26.12 24.41 -15.61
C LEU A 163 25.49 23.17 -16.28
N PRO A 164 25.68 22.97 -17.59
CA PRO A 164 25.09 21.81 -18.29
C PRO A 164 25.32 20.45 -17.63
N HIS A 165 26.49 20.24 -17.00
CA HIS A 165 26.78 19.01 -16.28
C HIS A 165 25.92 18.79 -15.01
N GLN A 166 25.43 19.85 -14.36
CA GLN A 166 24.54 19.73 -13.21
C GLN A 166 23.12 19.29 -13.61
N PHE A 167 22.63 19.74 -14.79
CA PHE A 167 21.40 19.22 -15.36
C PHE A 167 21.52 17.74 -15.70
N ALA A 168 22.61 17.36 -16.36
CA ALA A 168 22.87 15.97 -16.71
C ALA A 168 22.98 15.08 -15.45
N ALA A 169 23.61 15.58 -14.38
CA ALA A 169 23.73 14.86 -13.12
C ALA A 169 22.36 14.66 -12.45
N LYS A 170 21.49 15.69 -12.45
CA LYS A 170 20.12 15.56 -11.93
C LYS A 170 19.30 14.53 -12.70
N ASP A 171 19.36 14.59 -14.02
CA ASP A 171 18.64 13.66 -14.89
C ASP A 171 19.14 12.22 -14.71
N GLU A 172 20.46 12.03 -14.62
CA GLU A 172 21.09 10.75 -14.35
C GLU A 172 20.67 10.17 -13.00
N ILE A 173 20.72 10.97 -11.93
CA ILE A 173 20.28 10.58 -10.59
C ILE A 173 18.77 10.26 -10.63
N GLY A 174 17.97 11.17 -11.18
CA GLY A 174 16.53 11.03 -11.24
C GLY A 174 16.05 9.76 -11.96
N LYS A 175 16.79 9.26 -12.94
CA LYS A 175 16.48 8.01 -13.65
C LYS A 175 16.77 6.76 -12.83
N LYS A 176 17.72 6.80 -11.91
CA LYS A 176 18.15 5.66 -11.10
C LYS A 176 17.41 5.47 -9.78
N ILE A 177 16.64 6.48 -9.34
CA ILE A 177 15.90 6.44 -8.10
C ILE A 177 14.44 6.03 -8.30
N HIS A 178 13.78 5.68 -7.21
CA HIS A 178 12.39 5.19 -7.19
C HIS A 178 11.41 6.22 -6.61
N PHE A 179 11.80 6.97 -5.57
CA PHE A 179 10.97 7.95 -4.87
C PHE A 179 11.66 9.30 -4.77
N PHE A 180 10.86 10.37 -4.82
CA PHE A 180 11.28 11.70 -4.42
C PHE A 180 10.68 12.04 -3.06
N GLU A 181 11.50 12.31 -2.07
CA GLU A 181 11.06 12.76 -0.76
C GLU A 181 11.20 14.27 -0.64
N VAL A 182 10.07 14.98 -0.69
CA VAL A 182 10.04 16.45 -0.65
C VAL A 182 9.72 16.97 0.75
N GLY A 183 10.13 18.21 1.01
CA GLY A 183 9.94 18.83 2.33
C GLY A 183 8.62 19.56 2.51
N GLN A 184 7.84 19.77 1.45
CA GLN A 184 6.62 20.58 1.48
C GLN A 184 5.65 20.12 0.39
N LYS A 185 4.36 20.15 0.69
CA LYS A 185 3.29 19.70 -0.23
C LYS A 185 3.30 20.42 -1.59
N ARG A 186 3.61 21.71 -1.61
CA ARG A 186 3.72 22.47 -2.89
C ARG A 186 4.80 21.95 -3.83
N ASP A 187 5.84 21.26 -3.31
CA ASP A 187 6.89 20.70 -4.14
C ASP A 187 6.39 19.51 -4.96
N ILE A 188 5.29 18.87 -4.56
CA ILE A 188 4.65 17.75 -5.27
C ILE A 188 4.19 18.20 -6.66
N ASP A 189 3.45 19.31 -6.73
CA ASP A 189 2.95 19.85 -7.99
C ASP A 189 4.09 20.35 -8.90
N ASP A 190 5.11 20.97 -8.29
CA ASP A 190 6.31 21.41 -9.01
C ASP A 190 7.04 20.20 -9.63
N TYR A 191 7.18 19.08 -8.88
CA TYR A 191 7.82 17.86 -9.35
C TYR A 191 7.03 17.15 -10.46
N LYS A 192 5.72 17.05 -10.32
CA LYS A 192 4.84 16.51 -11.36
C LYS A 192 4.95 17.33 -12.66
N LYS A 193 4.96 18.65 -12.55
CA LYS A 193 4.99 19.54 -13.71
C LYS A 193 6.34 19.63 -14.40
N TYR A 194 7.45 19.66 -13.63
CA TYR A 194 8.74 20.03 -14.18
C TYR A 194 9.78 18.89 -14.19
N ILE A 195 9.63 17.88 -13.33
CA ILE A 195 10.60 16.79 -13.18
C ILE A 195 10.12 15.52 -13.87
N TRP A 196 8.88 15.10 -13.67
CA TRP A 196 8.33 13.91 -14.31
C TRP A 196 8.50 13.84 -15.83
N PRO A 197 8.36 14.95 -16.61
CA PRO A 197 8.56 14.89 -18.05
C PRO A 197 9.94 14.41 -18.48
N SER A 198 10.97 14.57 -17.64
CA SER A 198 12.35 14.16 -17.98
C SER A 198 12.76 12.81 -17.41
N VAL A 199 12.24 12.44 -16.23
CA VAL A 199 12.68 11.22 -15.50
C VAL A 199 11.61 10.12 -15.39
N GLY A 200 10.40 10.39 -15.89
CA GLY A 200 9.22 9.53 -15.73
C GLY A 200 8.45 9.81 -14.44
N GLU A 201 7.21 9.34 -14.41
CA GLU A 201 6.36 9.44 -13.22
C GLU A 201 6.92 8.58 -12.08
N LYS A 202 7.13 9.19 -10.92
CA LYS A 202 7.63 8.51 -9.72
C LYS A 202 6.85 8.98 -8.51
N PRO A 203 6.64 8.12 -7.49
CA PRO A 203 6.05 8.53 -6.24
C PRO A 203 6.78 9.71 -5.61
N ILE A 204 6.01 10.71 -5.17
CA ILE A 204 6.51 11.86 -4.43
C ILE A 204 5.94 11.76 -3.03
N ILE A 205 6.79 11.67 -2.02
CA ILE A 205 6.43 11.39 -0.63
C ILE A 205 6.87 12.52 0.30
N ILE A 206 6.22 12.61 1.45
CA ILE A 206 6.68 13.38 2.61
C ILE A 206 6.70 12.41 3.79
N CYS A 207 7.84 12.33 4.47
CA CYS A 207 8.05 11.48 5.62
C CYS A 207 8.33 12.32 6.87
N SER A 208 8.36 11.69 8.04
CA SER A 208 8.60 12.41 9.30
C SER A 208 10.04 12.90 9.42
N ASP A 209 11.00 12.08 8.97
CA ASP A 209 12.44 12.33 9.21
C ASP A 209 12.70 12.57 10.72
N CYS A 210 12.01 11.76 11.53
CA CYS A 210 11.96 11.95 12.97
C CYS A 210 13.21 11.35 13.63
N HIS A 211 13.89 12.17 14.46
CA HIS A 211 15.08 11.79 15.22
C HIS A 211 14.82 11.74 16.74
N ASP A 212 13.60 12.06 17.18
CA ASP A 212 13.19 12.00 18.59
C ASP A 212 11.78 11.40 18.70
N PRO A 213 11.62 10.18 19.21
CA PRO A 213 10.33 9.53 19.30
C PRO A 213 9.29 10.28 20.16
N ARG A 214 9.72 11.18 21.02
CA ARG A 214 8.86 12.02 21.86
C ARG A 214 8.23 13.19 21.09
N GLU A 215 8.81 13.53 19.93
CA GLU A 215 8.38 14.62 19.05
C GLU A 215 7.89 14.10 17.69
N TYR A 216 7.51 12.80 17.64
CA TYR A 216 7.08 12.18 16.38
C TYR A 216 5.87 12.88 15.77
N GLU A 217 6.03 13.42 14.57
CA GLU A 217 4.97 14.07 13.81
C GLU A 217 5.22 13.93 12.30
N GLN A 218 4.16 13.63 11.56
CA GLN A 218 4.11 13.84 10.10
C GLN A 218 3.29 15.10 9.83
N LYS A 219 3.94 16.18 9.39
CA LYS A 219 3.27 17.46 9.07
C LYS A 219 2.18 17.30 8.01
N ASP A 220 2.51 16.52 6.97
CA ASP A 220 1.58 16.13 5.92
C ASP A 220 1.55 14.59 5.88
N PRO A 221 0.43 13.97 6.30
CA PRO A 221 0.31 12.53 6.33
C PRO A 221 0.58 11.87 4.97
N LEU A 222 1.43 10.84 4.97
CA LEU A 222 1.66 10.00 3.80
C LEU A 222 0.70 8.82 3.81
N TRP A 223 -0.07 8.68 2.74
CA TRP A 223 -0.96 7.56 2.50
C TRP A 223 -0.48 6.76 1.31
N ILE A 224 -0.43 5.44 1.47
CA ILE A 224 -0.11 4.51 0.38
C ILE A 224 -1.21 3.47 0.25
N LYS A 225 -1.70 3.28 -0.98
CA LYS A 225 -2.69 2.26 -1.33
C LYS A 225 -1.98 0.99 -1.76
N SER A 226 -1.63 0.16 -0.80
CA SER A 226 -0.97 -1.11 -1.08
C SER A 226 -1.20 -2.14 0.04
N LYS A 227 -0.77 -3.38 -0.20
CA LYS A 227 -0.52 -4.35 0.88
C LYS A 227 0.74 -3.94 1.64
N PHE A 228 0.84 -4.35 2.90
CA PHE A 228 2.01 -4.12 3.76
C PHE A 228 3.17 -5.06 3.43
N THR A 229 3.54 -5.13 2.16
CA THR A 229 4.64 -5.95 1.65
C THR A 229 5.53 -5.10 0.75
N PHE A 230 6.77 -5.52 0.57
CA PHE A 230 7.70 -4.84 -0.33
C PHE A 230 7.20 -4.85 -1.78
N ALA A 231 6.64 -5.97 -2.23
CA ALA A 231 5.98 -6.06 -3.54
C ALA A 231 4.80 -5.08 -3.67
N GLY A 232 4.02 -4.87 -2.59
CA GLY A 232 2.97 -3.85 -2.53
C GLY A 232 3.53 -2.44 -2.65
N LEU A 233 4.63 -2.13 -1.95
CA LEU A 233 5.31 -0.84 -2.06
C LEU A 233 5.85 -0.60 -3.49
N LYS A 234 6.42 -1.63 -4.14
CA LYS A 234 6.86 -1.56 -5.55
C LYS A 234 5.73 -1.25 -6.53
N GLN A 235 4.48 -1.64 -6.24
CA GLN A 235 3.34 -1.29 -7.10
C GLN A 235 3.11 0.22 -7.22
N CYS A 236 3.54 1.01 -6.23
CA CYS A 236 3.45 2.47 -6.28
C CYS A 236 4.28 3.08 -7.41
N LEU A 237 5.31 2.38 -7.88
CA LEU A 237 6.17 2.83 -8.98
C LEU A 237 5.45 2.81 -10.34
N TYR A 238 4.43 1.98 -10.49
CA TYR A 238 3.66 1.83 -11.73
C TYR A 238 2.43 2.74 -11.80
N GLN A 239 1.91 3.16 -10.64
CA GLN A 239 0.70 3.97 -10.52
C GLN A 239 0.87 5.00 -9.37
N PRO A 240 1.84 5.91 -9.46
CA PRO A 240 2.19 6.81 -8.36
C PRO A 240 1.03 7.72 -7.95
N GLU A 241 0.27 8.28 -8.90
CA GLU A 241 -0.87 9.17 -8.58
C GLU A 241 -2.05 8.47 -7.93
N GLU A 242 -2.27 7.20 -8.29
CA GLU A 242 -3.40 6.42 -7.80
C GLU A 242 -3.13 5.72 -6.47
N ARG A 243 -1.85 5.59 -6.10
CA ARG A 243 -1.41 4.81 -4.95
C ARG A 243 -0.70 5.61 -3.87
N VAL A 244 -0.26 6.83 -4.16
CA VAL A 244 0.43 7.69 -3.20
C VAL A 244 -0.30 9.01 -3.07
N PHE A 245 -0.62 9.39 -1.84
CA PHE A 245 -1.27 10.64 -1.52
C PHE A 245 -0.62 11.27 -0.28
N VAL A 246 -0.42 12.58 -0.33
CA VAL A 246 0.11 13.36 0.79
C VAL A 246 -0.93 14.41 1.19
N GLY A 247 -1.39 14.35 2.43
CA GLY A 247 -2.39 15.24 3.00
C GLY A 247 -3.31 14.53 3.98
N ASP A 248 -4.36 15.19 4.45
CA ASP A 248 -5.20 14.72 5.54
C ASP A 248 -5.88 13.38 5.26
N ILE A 249 -6.54 13.26 4.11
CA ILE A 249 -7.24 12.03 3.71
C ILE A 249 -7.29 11.92 2.18
N PRO A 250 -6.98 10.75 1.59
CA PRO A 250 -7.15 10.53 0.15
C PRO A 250 -8.60 10.74 -0.29
N PRO A 251 -8.86 11.43 -1.43
CA PRO A 251 -10.23 11.71 -1.89
C PRO A 251 -11.11 10.47 -2.06
N ALA A 252 -10.50 9.34 -2.47
CA ALA A 252 -11.22 8.07 -2.59
C ALA A 252 -11.65 7.52 -1.23
N LEU A 253 -10.78 7.61 -0.22
CA LEU A 253 -11.09 7.18 1.15
C LEU A 253 -12.12 8.10 1.80
N ASP A 254 -12.00 9.41 1.63
CA ASP A 254 -12.98 10.40 2.12
C ASP A 254 -14.38 10.12 1.58
N ARG A 255 -14.49 9.80 0.27
CA ARG A 255 -15.76 9.41 -0.35
C ARG A 255 -16.36 8.17 0.28
N ILE A 256 -15.56 7.13 0.56
CA ILE A 256 -16.01 5.91 1.22
C ILE A 256 -16.47 6.23 2.65
N CYS A 257 -15.70 7.00 3.40
CA CYS A 257 -16.03 7.37 4.78
C CYS A 257 -17.33 8.18 4.89
N LYS A 258 -17.63 9.00 3.87
CA LYS A 258 -18.88 9.79 3.80
C LYS A 258 -20.08 8.99 3.30
N ASN A 259 -19.88 7.87 2.64
CA ASN A 259 -20.93 7.07 2.00
C ASN A 259 -20.81 5.58 2.38
N LYS A 260 -20.64 5.29 3.66
CA LYS A 260 -20.42 3.92 4.17
C LYS A 260 -21.54 2.96 3.81
N GLN A 261 -22.77 3.45 3.77
CA GLN A 261 -24.00 2.69 3.51
C GLN A 261 -24.14 2.20 2.05
N VAL A 262 -23.32 2.71 1.11
CA VAL A 262 -23.34 2.25 -0.31
C VAL A 262 -22.07 1.51 -0.73
N ASN A 263 -21.23 1.17 0.24
CA ASN A 263 -20.01 0.40 -0.02
C ASN A 263 -20.11 -0.96 0.68
N ILE A 264 -20.08 -2.03 -0.10
CA ILE A 264 -20.12 -3.39 0.42
C ILE A 264 -18.81 -3.70 1.15
N ASP A 265 -18.91 -4.19 2.39
CA ASP A 265 -17.77 -4.60 3.20
C ASP A 265 -17.46 -6.09 3.04
N THR A 266 -18.48 -6.93 3.14
CA THR A 266 -18.31 -8.38 3.15
C THR A 266 -19.51 -9.06 2.48
N ILE A 267 -19.22 -10.13 1.75
CA ILE A 267 -20.22 -11.09 1.27
C ILE A 267 -19.95 -12.44 1.92
N ALA A 268 -20.96 -13.04 2.50
CA ALA A 268 -20.90 -14.42 3.01
C ALA A 268 -22.02 -15.26 2.42
N VAL A 269 -21.77 -16.55 2.26
CA VAL A 269 -22.79 -17.54 1.90
C VAL A 269 -22.58 -18.73 2.80
N HIS A 270 -23.65 -19.12 3.49
CA HIS A 270 -23.64 -20.27 4.40
C HIS A 270 -24.72 -21.26 4.01
N ARG A 271 -24.46 -22.50 4.32
CA ARG A 271 -25.46 -23.56 4.18
C ARG A 271 -26.37 -23.56 5.40
N LYS A 272 -27.69 -23.64 5.19
CA LYS A 272 -28.68 -23.75 6.26
C LYS A 272 -28.48 -25.04 7.05
N THR A 273 -28.80 -25.02 8.34
CA THR A 273 -28.69 -26.19 9.23
C THR A 273 -29.71 -27.26 8.91
N ASP A 274 -30.86 -26.86 8.41
CA ASP A 274 -32.03 -27.72 8.05
C ASP A 274 -32.07 -28.06 6.54
N CYS A 275 -30.94 -27.94 5.84
CA CYS A 275 -30.82 -28.19 4.42
C CYS A 275 -31.35 -29.58 4.01
N VAL A 276 -32.03 -29.62 2.86
CA VAL A 276 -32.62 -30.82 2.30
C VAL A 276 -31.59 -31.69 1.57
N HIS A 277 -30.71 -31.08 0.80
CA HIS A 277 -29.73 -31.75 -0.06
C HIS A 277 -28.36 -31.91 0.64
N LYS A 278 -28.29 -32.82 1.63
CA LYS A 278 -27.12 -32.98 2.52
C LYS A 278 -25.79 -33.26 1.82
N ASP A 279 -25.80 -33.86 0.65
CA ASP A 279 -24.61 -34.24 -0.10
C ASP A 279 -24.05 -33.11 -0.98
N MET A 280 -24.83 -32.04 -1.19
CA MET A 280 -24.43 -30.92 -2.04
C MET A 280 -23.74 -29.81 -1.26
N LYS A 281 -22.44 -29.65 -1.43
CA LYS A 281 -21.62 -28.60 -0.80
C LYS A 281 -21.10 -27.66 -1.89
N CYS A 282 -21.87 -26.62 -2.22
CA CYS A 282 -21.48 -25.65 -3.25
C CYS A 282 -20.79 -24.42 -2.67
N PHE A 283 -21.33 -23.86 -1.61
CA PHE A 283 -20.90 -22.57 -1.04
C PHE A 283 -20.83 -22.67 0.49
N ASP A 284 -19.75 -22.19 1.04
CA ASP A 284 -19.54 -21.91 2.45
C ASP A 284 -18.31 -21.00 2.53
N PHE A 285 -18.53 -19.70 2.47
CA PHE A 285 -17.43 -18.73 2.41
C PHE A 285 -17.86 -17.37 2.98
N GLN A 286 -16.84 -16.61 3.40
CA GLN A 286 -16.94 -15.20 3.70
C GLN A 286 -15.80 -14.48 2.97
N ILE A 287 -16.13 -13.45 2.18
CA ILE A 287 -15.17 -12.71 1.36
C ILE A 287 -15.26 -11.23 1.71
N PRO A 288 -14.22 -10.62 2.28
CA PRO A 288 -14.14 -9.18 2.43
C PRO A 288 -13.90 -8.52 1.09
N LEU A 289 -14.63 -7.47 0.77
CA LEU A 289 -14.49 -6.73 -0.48
C LEU A 289 -13.75 -5.41 -0.27
N ASN A 290 -12.96 -5.02 -1.28
CA ASN A 290 -12.40 -3.69 -1.34
C ASN A 290 -13.49 -2.70 -1.77
N ALA A 291 -13.59 -1.54 -1.14
CA ALA A 291 -14.56 -0.52 -1.52
C ALA A 291 -14.25 0.17 -2.88
N GLY A 292 -13.11 -0.15 -3.50
CA GLY A 292 -12.77 0.23 -4.85
C GLY A 292 -13.15 -0.83 -5.88
N LEU A 293 -12.32 -1.02 -6.89
CA LEU A 293 -12.52 -2.06 -7.91
C LEU A 293 -12.14 -3.44 -7.38
N VAL A 294 -13.06 -4.41 -7.49
CA VAL A 294 -12.82 -5.83 -7.22
C VAL A 294 -12.96 -6.62 -8.51
N SER A 295 -11.95 -7.42 -8.85
CA SER A 295 -11.96 -8.30 -10.02
C SER A 295 -12.16 -9.75 -9.61
N ILE A 296 -13.19 -10.39 -10.18
CA ILE A 296 -13.45 -11.83 -9.99
C ILE A 296 -12.80 -12.61 -11.15
N ILE A 297 -11.72 -13.32 -10.86
CA ILE A 297 -10.95 -14.09 -11.85
C ILE A 297 -11.01 -15.60 -11.57
N GLY A 298 -10.83 -16.41 -12.61
CA GLY A 298 -10.78 -17.87 -12.49
C GLY A 298 -11.10 -18.57 -13.82
N ASN A 299 -10.86 -19.87 -13.86
CA ASN A 299 -11.14 -20.72 -15.03
C ASN A 299 -12.64 -20.88 -15.29
N LYS A 300 -13.01 -21.45 -16.46
CA LYS A 300 -14.40 -21.81 -16.75
C LYS A 300 -14.90 -22.81 -15.71
N GLY A 301 -16.07 -22.54 -15.13
CA GLY A 301 -16.67 -23.39 -14.09
C GLY A 301 -16.22 -23.10 -12.65
N SER A 302 -15.36 -22.10 -12.41
CA SER A 302 -14.87 -21.77 -11.07
C SER A 302 -15.85 -20.96 -10.19
N GLY A 303 -17.07 -20.72 -10.65
CA GLY A 303 -18.10 -20.03 -9.86
C GLY A 303 -18.14 -18.50 -10.00
N LYS A 304 -17.37 -17.89 -10.93
CA LYS A 304 -17.35 -16.41 -11.12
C LYS A 304 -18.75 -15.82 -11.30
N SER A 305 -19.51 -16.37 -12.26
CA SER A 305 -20.90 -15.92 -12.52
C SER A 305 -21.82 -16.21 -11.34
N ALA A 306 -21.60 -17.32 -10.62
CA ALA A 306 -22.38 -17.63 -9.43
C ALA A 306 -22.18 -16.57 -8.34
N LEU A 307 -20.93 -16.18 -8.07
CA LEU A 307 -20.63 -15.11 -7.10
C LEU A 307 -21.25 -13.77 -7.52
N SER A 308 -21.14 -13.41 -8.81
CA SER A 308 -21.74 -12.17 -9.33
C SER A 308 -23.27 -12.18 -9.23
N ASP A 309 -23.93 -13.32 -9.56
CA ASP A 309 -25.37 -13.48 -9.44
C ASP A 309 -25.83 -13.40 -7.97
N ILE A 310 -25.06 -14.00 -7.03
CA ILE A 310 -25.33 -13.93 -5.60
C ILE A 310 -25.25 -12.48 -5.10
N ILE A 311 -24.22 -11.73 -5.49
CA ILE A 311 -24.12 -10.31 -5.14
C ILE A 311 -25.30 -9.53 -5.70
N GLY A 312 -25.66 -9.74 -6.97
CA GLY A 312 -26.82 -9.11 -7.60
C GLY A 312 -28.12 -9.41 -6.88
N HIS A 313 -28.30 -10.67 -6.42
CA HIS A 313 -29.45 -11.10 -5.63
C HIS A 313 -29.52 -10.37 -4.28
N LEU A 314 -28.43 -10.39 -3.51
CA LEU A 314 -28.35 -9.74 -2.21
C LEU A 314 -28.52 -8.21 -2.29
N CYS A 315 -28.19 -7.60 -3.42
CA CYS A 315 -28.42 -6.18 -3.71
C CYS A 315 -29.81 -5.92 -4.34
N LYS A 316 -30.68 -6.91 -4.42
CA LYS A 316 -32.06 -6.79 -4.95
C LYS A 316 -32.11 -6.20 -6.36
N SER A 317 -31.15 -6.58 -7.21
CA SER A 317 -31.02 -5.99 -8.56
C SER A 317 -32.17 -6.39 -9.48
N LYS A 318 -32.70 -5.40 -10.20
CA LYS A 318 -33.84 -5.56 -11.14
C LYS A 318 -33.51 -6.40 -12.38
N THR A 319 -32.24 -6.71 -12.60
CA THR A 319 -31.79 -7.50 -13.78
C THR A 319 -31.56 -8.97 -13.46
N MET A 320 -31.98 -9.43 -12.28
CA MET A 320 -31.81 -10.83 -11.85
C MET A 320 -32.50 -11.86 -12.75
N ASP A 321 -33.51 -11.49 -13.53
CA ASP A 321 -34.14 -12.34 -14.54
C ASP A 321 -33.16 -12.83 -15.61
N HIS A 322 -32.06 -12.09 -15.81
CA HIS A 322 -30.98 -12.44 -16.73
C HIS A 322 -29.80 -13.15 -16.03
N ALA A 323 -29.94 -13.54 -14.77
CA ALA A 323 -28.89 -14.25 -14.04
C ALA A 323 -28.53 -15.56 -14.73
N SER A 324 -27.22 -15.86 -14.80
CA SER A 324 -26.72 -17.02 -15.56
C SER A 324 -26.66 -18.30 -14.74
N PHE A 325 -26.60 -18.21 -13.43
CA PHE A 325 -26.49 -19.33 -12.48
C PHE A 325 -27.68 -19.39 -11.52
N LEU A 326 -28.01 -18.28 -10.86
CA LEU A 326 -29.06 -18.20 -9.84
C LEU A 326 -30.44 -17.98 -10.48
N ASN A 327 -30.90 -18.94 -11.26
CA ASN A 327 -32.14 -18.88 -12.01
C ASN A 327 -32.92 -20.22 -11.98
N GLU A 328 -34.17 -20.20 -12.47
CA GLU A 328 -35.10 -21.33 -12.48
C GLU A 328 -34.70 -22.49 -13.40
N GLU A 329 -33.77 -22.28 -14.33
CA GLU A 329 -33.26 -23.33 -15.20
C GLU A 329 -32.08 -24.09 -14.58
N ARG A 330 -31.43 -23.53 -13.55
CA ARG A 330 -30.21 -24.06 -12.94
C ARG A 330 -30.32 -24.23 -11.44
N PHE A 331 -29.77 -23.31 -10.65
CA PHE A 331 -29.59 -23.48 -9.21
C PHE A 331 -30.92 -23.42 -8.43
N ARG A 332 -31.91 -22.65 -8.93
CA ARG A 332 -33.30 -22.60 -8.43
C ARG A 332 -34.25 -23.59 -9.12
N LYS A 333 -33.73 -24.50 -9.95
CA LYS A 333 -34.53 -25.40 -10.78
C LYS A 333 -35.38 -26.34 -9.92
N ARG A 334 -36.71 -26.25 -10.09
CA ARG A 334 -37.68 -27.15 -9.45
C ARG A 334 -37.67 -28.55 -10.11
N PRO A 335 -37.92 -29.65 -9.34
CA PRO A 335 -38.35 -29.66 -7.93
C PRO A 335 -37.20 -29.60 -6.92
N LYS A 336 -35.93 -29.61 -7.34
CA LYS A 336 -34.80 -29.72 -6.44
C LYS A 336 -34.47 -28.41 -5.72
N ASN A 337 -34.60 -27.27 -6.38
CA ASN A 337 -34.23 -25.94 -5.88
C ASN A 337 -33.06 -25.92 -4.86
N PHE A 338 -31.84 -26.19 -5.34
CA PHE A 338 -30.68 -26.25 -4.46
C PHE A 338 -30.37 -24.93 -3.74
N ALA A 339 -30.87 -23.82 -4.27
CA ALA A 339 -30.70 -22.51 -3.68
C ALA A 339 -31.40 -22.34 -2.33
N ASP A 340 -32.52 -23.11 -2.08
CA ASP A 340 -33.24 -23.09 -0.80
C ASP A 340 -32.38 -23.54 0.39
N ASP A 341 -31.29 -24.31 0.12
CA ASP A 341 -30.39 -24.81 1.16
C ASP A 341 -29.31 -23.78 1.58
N TYR A 342 -29.29 -22.58 0.99
CA TYR A 342 -28.27 -21.58 1.23
C TYR A 342 -28.84 -20.21 1.60
N GLU A 343 -28.14 -19.53 2.48
CA GLU A 343 -28.36 -18.13 2.86
C GLU A 343 -27.15 -17.29 2.46
N GLY A 344 -27.42 -16.13 1.90
CA GLY A 344 -26.41 -15.13 1.60
C GLY A 344 -26.53 -13.94 2.57
N ILE A 345 -25.39 -13.41 2.98
CA ILE A 345 -25.29 -12.25 3.86
C ILE A 345 -24.46 -11.19 3.17
N ILE A 346 -25.01 -9.99 3.08
CA ILE A 346 -24.27 -8.78 2.65
C ILE A 346 -24.08 -7.87 3.85
N THR A 347 -22.87 -7.40 4.05
CA THR A 347 -22.55 -6.42 5.09
C THR A 347 -21.96 -5.17 4.45
N TRP A 348 -22.45 -4.02 4.85
CA TRP A 348 -22.03 -2.71 4.37
C TRP A 348 -20.97 -2.12 5.30
N VAL A 349 -20.16 -1.15 4.80
CA VAL A 349 -19.06 -0.52 5.57
C VAL A 349 -19.54 0.21 6.83
N ASP A 350 -20.83 0.59 6.93
CA ASP A 350 -21.42 1.15 8.14
C ASP A 350 -21.79 0.10 9.20
N GLY A 351 -21.64 -1.20 8.88
CA GLY A 351 -21.94 -2.32 9.75
C GLY A 351 -23.36 -2.86 9.60
N HIS A 352 -24.21 -2.25 8.76
CA HIS A 352 -25.52 -2.82 8.44
C HIS A 352 -25.35 -4.13 7.66
N SER A 353 -26.17 -5.13 7.97
CA SER A 353 -26.15 -6.44 7.31
C SER A 353 -27.56 -6.87 6.96
N GLU A 354 -27.70 -7.47 5.79
CA GLU A 354 -28.94 -8.12 5.35
C GLU A 354 -28.65 -9.58 5.02
N GLU A 355 -29.61 -10.44 5.34
CA GLU A 355 -29.54 -11.88 5.10
C GLU A 355 -30.74 -12.31 4.27
N GLU A 356 -30.49 -13.02 3.18
CA GLU A 356 -31.52 -13.46 2.24
C GLU A 356 -31.29 -14.91 1.84
N SER A 357 -32.41 -15.68 1.73
CA SER A 357 -32.35 -17.02 1.14
C SER A 357 -32.01 -16.94 -0.35
N LEU A 358 -31.03 -17.70 -0.82
CA LEU A 358 -30.72 -17.75 -2.26
C LEU A 358 -31.84 -18.38 -3.09
N GLY A 359 -32.80 -19.09 -2.45
CA GLY A 359 -33.96 -19.66 -3.07
C GLY A 359 -35.08 -18.67 -3.40
N ASP A 360 -35.08 -17.51 -2.74
CA ASP A 360 -36.12 -16.49 -2.95
C ASP A 360 -35.90 -15.77 -4.27
N SER A 361 -36.95 -15.55 -5.04
CA SER A 361 -36.92 -14.85 -6.31
C SER A 361 -37.75 -13.58 -6.35
N GLU A 362 -38.54 -13.36 -5.28
CA GLU A 362 -39.37 -12.18 -5.14
C GLU A 362 -38.78 -11.23 -4.12
N TYR A 363 -38.69 -9.94 -4.44
CA TYR A 363 -38.17 -8.89 -3.59
C TYR A 363 -39.34 -8.00 -3.13
N GLU A 364 -39.57 -7.90 -1.83
CA GLU A 364 -40.59 -7.01 -1.27
C GLU A 364 -40.25 -5.52 -1.49
N SER A 365 -38.98 -5.19 -1.69
CA SER A 365 -38.52 -3.83 -1.87
C SER A 365 -38.44 -3.46 -3.34
N SER A 366 -38.93 -2.28 -3.65
CA SER A 366 -38.75 -1.67 -4.99
C SER A 366 -37.40 -0.96 -5.17
N ILE A 367 -36.58 -0.89 -4.12
CA ILE A 367 -35.29 -0.19 -4.12
C ILE A 367 -34.19 -1.21 -4.40
N GLU A 368 -33.38 -0.91 -5.40
CA GLU A 368 -32.20 -1.67 -5.79
C GLU A 368 -30.97 -1.05 -5.10
N ASP A 369 -30.24 -1.86 -4.31
CA ASP A 369 -29.08 -1.37 -3.56
C ASP A 369 -27.83 -1.24 -4.41
N ALA A 370 -27.69 -2.13 -5.43
CA ALA A 370 -26.63 -2.03 -6.42
C ALA A 370 -27.09 -2.55 -7.78
N GLN A 371 -26.59 -1.95 -8.85
CA GLN A 371 -26.92 -2.36 -10.21
C GLN A 371 -26.05 -3.55 -10.62
N TYR A 372 -26.68 -4.69 -10.93
CA TYR A 372 -26.06 -5.85 -11.51
C TYR A 372 -26.27 -5.86 -13.02
N LEU A 373 -25.19 -6.10 -13.79
CA LEU A 373 -25.21 -6.17 -15.26
C LEU A 373 -24.78 -7.56 -15.75
N PRO A 374 -25.68 -8.54 -15.82
CA PRO A 374 -25.36 -9.88 -16.32
C PRO A 374 -24.97 -9.82 -17.79
N GLN A 375 -24.06 -10.71 -18.22
CA GLN A 375 -23.59 -10.79 -19.61
C GLN A 375 -24.74 -10.89 -20.60
N LYS A 376 -25.73 -11.75 -20.35
CA LYS A 376 -26.91 -11.96 -21.19
C LYS A 376 -27.72 -10.67 -21.37
N TYR A 377 -27.89 -9.88 -20.29
CA TYR A 377 -28.57 -8.58 -20.35
C TYR A 377 -27.85 -7.58 -21.30
N ILE A 378 -26.52 -7.61 -21.31
CA ILE A 378 -25.72 -6.73 -22.19
C ILE A 378 -25.79 -7.20 -23.64
N GLU A 379 -25.77 -8.52 -23.88
CA GLU A 379 -25.85 -9.12 -25.21
C GLU A 379 -27.22 -8.86 -25.87
N ASP A 380 -28.31 -9.02 -25.13
CA ASP A 380 -29.68 -8.79 -25.63
C ASP A 380 -29.91 -7.32 -26.06
N ARG A 381 -29.28 -6.36 -25.35
CA ARG A 381 -29.34 -4.92 -25.74
C ARG A 381 -28.51 -4.57 -26.96
N LYS A 382 -27.44 -5.29 -27.28
CA LYS A 382 -26.65 -5.08 -28.51
C LYS A 382 -27.37 -5.52 -29.76
N SER A 383 -28.36 -6.41 -29.67
CA SER A 383 -29.17 -6.84 -30.79
C SER A 383 -30.34 -5.89 -31.16
N VAL A 384 -30.51 -4.80 -30.44
CA VAL A 384 -31.61 -3.81 -30.63
C VAL A 384 -31.09 -2.47 -31.17
N VAL A 385 -29.79 -2.36 -31.56
CA VAL A 385 -29.22 -1.14 -32.19
C VAL A 385 -28.86 -1.40 -33.65
#